data_aad7d501782f15a1dd3067a7d37b4692
#
_entry.id   aad7d501782f15a1dd3067a7d37b4692
#
_cell.length_a   1.000
_cell.length_b   1.000
_cell.length_c   1.000
_cell.angle_alpha   90.00
_cell.angle_beta   90.00
_cell.angle_gamma   90.00
#
_symmetry.space_group_name_H-M   'P 1'
#
loop_
_entity.id
_entity.type
_entity.pdbx_description
1 polymer ?
#
loop_
_entity_poly.entity_id
_entity_poly.type
_entity_poly.pdbx_seq_one_letter_code
_entity_poly.pdbx_strand_id
1 'polypeptide(L)'
;MKKSLLLLSLIIGLGLFASAQENKEYRTLFGRDGDIDHGAYGAMTFSFGSVDGKDAFMTGIKGGWVIDHRLTLGLAGSGFTSDLRFDNKFPGQNVNLVGGYGGLLIEPVVMPFAPVHLTFPVIIGAGGVAYVNYDWWNYDSQYDPSVWDSDAFFVLEPGVEIEINMVRFMRLAIGASYRYTSSLVMNNTKGNVLRGFSGGFSLKFGKF
;
A
#
# COMPACT_ATOMS: atom_id res chain seq x y z
N MET A 1 2.51 -26.47 -8.85
CA MET A 1 3.31 -27.17 -7.83
C MET A 1 4.53 -26.35 -7.33
N LYS A 2 5.33 -25.67 -8.18
CA LYS A 2 6.50 -24.89 -7.70
C LYS A 2 6.16 -23.64 -6.86
N LYS A 3 5.01 -23.01 -7.07
CA LYS A 3 4.57 -21.80 -6.31
C LYS A 3 4.08 -22.10 -4.89
N SER A 4 3.52 -23.30 -4.67
CA SER A 4 3.09 -23.74 -3.34
C SER A 4 4.24 -24.11 -2.43
N LEU A 5 5.38 -24.55 -3.00
CA LEU A 5 6.58 -24.88 -2.23
C LEU A 5 7.28 -23.64 -1.66
N LEU A 6 7.24 -22.50 -2.39
CA LEU A 6 7.81 -21.23 -1.93
C LEU A 6 7.03 -20.61 -0.78
N LEU A 7 5.71 -20.72 -0.78
CA LEU A 7 4.86 -20.27 0.34
C LEU A 7 5.08 -21.14 1.59
N LEU A 8 5.23 -22.45 1.40
CA LEU A 8 5.49 -23.37 2.50
C LEU A 8 6.87 -23.17 3.13
N SER A 9 7.90 -22.85 2.32
CA SER A 9 9.24 -22.55 2.82
C SER A 9 9.32 -21.24 3.59
N LEU A 10 8.52 -20.26 3.22
CA LEU A 10 8.43 -18.98 3.94
C LEU A 10 7.76 -19.15 5.32
N ILE A 11 6.73 -19.99 5.41
CA ILE A 11 6.03 -20.30 6.67
C ILE A 11 6.91 -21.14 7.59
N ILE A 12 7.69 -22.09 7.05
CA ILE A 12 8.61 -22.93 7.82
C ILE A 12 9.80 -22.09 8.31
N GLY A 13 10.32 -21.14 7.50
CA GLY A 13 11.39 -20.23 7.90
C GLY A 13 11.02 -19.35 9.10
N LEU A 14 9.79 -18.91 9.20
CA LEU A 14 9.28 -18.14 10.36
C LEU A 14 9.14 -19.00 11.63
N GLY A 15 8.93 -20.31 11.49
CA GLY A 15 8.79 -21.23 12.63
C GLY A 15 10.13 -21.64 13.28
N LEU A 16 11.24 -21.58 12.55
CA LEU A 16 12.55 -22.04 13.06
C LEU A 16 13.24 -21.01 13.98
N PHE A 17 12.80 -19.75 14.00
CA PHE A 17 13.30 -18.78 14.97
C PHE A 17 12.62 -18.87 16.35
N ALA A 18 11.63 -19.75 16.52
CA ALA A 18 10.88 -19.91 17.77
C ALA A 18 11.49 -20.94 18.75
N SER A 19 12.56 -21.65 18.37
CA SER A 19 13.03 -22.83 19.13
C SER A 19 14.42 -22.67 19.73
N ALA A 20 14.70 -21.58 20.42
CA ALA A 20 15.91 -21.50 21.24
C ALA A 20 15.74 -20.54 22.39
N GLN A 21 15.09 -20.98 23.47
CA GLN A 21 15.50 -20.63 24.81
C GLN A 21 14.62 -21.28 25.89
N GLU A 22 15.26 -22.10 26.68
CA GLU A 22 14.79 -22.66 27.92
C GLU A 22 14.76 -21.55 28.99
N ASN A 23 13.61 -20.87 29.14
CA ASN A 23 13.17 -20.19 30.36
C ASN A 23 11.66 -19.98 30.25
N LYS A 24 10.95 -20.41 31.28
CA LYS A 24 9.49 -20.51 31.37
C LYS A 24 8.75 -19.16 31.50
N GLU A 25 9.24 -18.09 30.93
CA GLU A 25 8.50 -16.85 30.79
C GLU A 25 7.98 -16.73 29.36
N TYR A 26 6.66 -16.67 29.22
CA TYR A 26 6.02 -16.43 27.94
C TYR A 26 6.50 -15.07 27.42
N ARG A 27 7.30 -15.07 26.34
CA ARG A 27 7.63 -13.84 25.62
C ARG A 27 6.40 -13.42 24.85
N THR A 28 5.76 -12.36 25.30
CA THR A 28 4.65 -11.73 24.58
C THR A 28 5.19 -10.81 23.47
N LEU A 29 4.42 -10.65 22.41
CA LEU A 29 4.74 -9.69 21.34
C LEU A 29 4.73 -8.24 21.84
N PHE A 30 3.98 -7.97 22.88
CA PHE A 30 3.78 -6.65 23.46
C PHE A 30 4.10 -6.71 24.96
N GLY A 31 4.99 -5.80 25.40
CA GLY A 31 5.28 -5.57 26.80
C GLY A 31 6.15 -6.64 27.48
N ARG A 32 7.21 -6.19 28.13
CA ARG A 32 7.91 -6.86 29.23
C ARG A 32 7.44 -6.16 30.49
N ASP A 33 6.68 -6.83 31.35
CA ASP A 33 6.33 -6.40 32.72
C ASP A 33 6.25 -4.86 32.91
N GLY A 34 5.36 -4.18 32.17
CA GLY A 34 5.23 -2.73 32.21
C GLY A 34 4.06 -2.24 31.36
N ASP A 35 3.73 -1.00 31.50
CA ASP A 35 2.69 -0.34 30.71
C ASP A 35 3.04 -0.38 29.21
N ILE A 36 2.11 -0.88 28.39
CA ILE A 36 2.21 -0.84 26.93
C ILE A 36 2.14 0.62 26.50
N ASP A 37 3.17 1.14 25.82
CA ASP A 37 3.10 2.50 25.31
C ASP A 37 2.20 2.57 24.06
N HIS A 38 1.39 3.61 24.02
CA HIS A 38 0.43 3.85 22.96
C HIS A 38 0.74 5.14 22.24
N GLY A 39 0.79 5.05 20.93
CA GLY A 39 0.94 6.18 20.04
C GLY A 39 -0.10 6.17 18.92
N ALA A 40 -0.03 7.16 18.07
CA ALA A 40 -0.80 7.22 16.85
C ALA A 40 -0.10 8.12 15.85
N TYR A 41 -0.22 7.81 14.58
CA TYR A 41 0.29 8.67 13.51
C TYR A 41 -0.69 8.80 12.35
N GLY A 42 -0.52 9.87 11.57
CA GLY A 42 -1.05 10.05 10.23
C GLY A 42 0.09 10.29 9.25
N ALA A 43 -0.06 9.86 8.01
CA ALA A 43 0.96 10.02 6.99
C ALA A 43 0.36 10.36 5.63
N MET A 44 1.15 11.09 4.84
CA MET A 44 0.94 11.24 3.40
C MET A 44 1.92 10.32 2.66
N THR A 45 1.44 9.67 1.60
CA THR A 45 2.23 8.74 0.79
C THR A 45 2.27 9.21 -0.66
N PHE A 46 3.43 9.08 -1.28
CA PHE A 46 3.66 9.40 -2.68
C PHE A 46 4.46 8.27 -3.29
N SER A 47 3.93 7.66 -4.34
CA SER A 47 4.60 6.54 -4.99
C SER A 47 4.40 6.56 -6.51
N PHE A 48 5.33 5.92 -7.19
CA PHE A 48 5.31 5.68 -8.62
C PHE A 48 5.30 4.17 -8.83
N GLY A 49 4.55 3.74 -9.81
CA GLY A 49 4.45 2.32 -10.14
C GLY A 49 3.92 2.14 -11.54
N SER A 50 3.50 0.93 -11.86
CA SER A 50 2.96 0.61 -13.17
C SER A 50 1.51 0.15 -13.05
N VAL A 51 0.69 0.67 -13.97
CA VAL A 51 -0.70 0.25 -14.18
C VAL A 51 -0.88 0.02 -15.68
N ASP A 52 -1.33 -1.17 -16.07
CA ASP A 52 -1.46 -1.62 -17.46
C ASP A 52 -0.15 -1.48 -18.27
N GLY A 53 1.02 -1.67 -17.61
CA GLY A 53 2.33 -1.52 -18.23
C GLY A 53 2.75 -0.08 -18.50
N LYS A 54 2.02 0.92 -18.00
CA LYS A 54 2.32 2.35 -18.12
C LYS A 54 2.64 2.93 -16.74
N ASP A 55 3.43 3.99 -16.73
CA ASP A 55 3.77 4.69 -15.50
C ASP A 55 2.51 5.29 -14.88
N ALA A 56 2.36 5.09 -13.58
CA ALA A 56 1.27 5.61 -12.78
C ALA A 56 1.82 6.35 -11.57
N PHE A 57 1.27 7.52 -11.31
CA PHE A 57 1.48 8.26 -10.07
C PHE A 57 0.37 7.91 -9.07
N MET A 58 0.78 7.67 -7.84
CA MET A 58 -0.11 7.32 -6.74
C MET A 58 0.13 8.25 -5.56
N THR A 59 -0.94 8.71 -4.97
CA THR A 59 -0.90 9.49 -3.73
C THR A 59 -1.92 8.93 -2.75
N GLY A 60 -1.61 9.00 -1.47
CA GLY A 60 -2.49 8.44 -0.47
C GLY A 60 -2.24 8.97 0.92
N ILE A 61 -3.03 8.44 1.82
CA ILE A 61 -2.91 8.68 3.25
C ILE A 61 -2.91 7.34 3.98
N LYS A 62 -2.16 7.24 5.06
CA LYS A 62 -2.25 6.13 5.98
C LYS A 62 -2.12 6.63 7.41
N GLY A 63 -2.64 5.87 8.35
CA GLY A 63 -2.50 6.19 9.75
C GLY A 63 -3.13 5.15 10.64
N GLY A 64 -2.74 5.16 11.90
CA GLY A 64 -3.24 4.18 12.83
C GLY A 64 -2.70 4.33 14.25
N TRP A 65 -3.11 3.41 15.06
CA TRP A 65 -2.72 3.25 16.44
C TRP A 65 -1.43 2.43 16.53
N VAL A 66 -0.42 3.01 17.15
CA VAL A 66 0.89 2.38 17.40
C VAL A 66 0.86 1.71 18.76
N ILE A 67 1.16 0.43 18.78
CA ILE A 67 1.16 -0.42 19.99
C ILE A 67 2.61 -0.81 20.28
N ASP A 68 3.11 -0.43 21.45
CA ASP A 68 4.46 -0.75 21.96
C ASP A 68 5.58 -0.44 20.94
N HIS A 69 5.44 0.63 20.15
CA HIS A 69 6.36 1.02 19.07
C HIS A 69 6.60 -0.07 17.99
N ARG A 70 5.94 -1.23 18.08
CA ARG A 70 6.23 -2.44 17.28
C ARG A 70 5.19 -2.81 16.26
N LEU A 71 3.95 -2.39 16.48
CA LEU A 71 2.85 -2.71 15.58
C LEU A 71 1.95 -1.50 15.42
N THR A 72 1.62 -1.16 14.18
CA THR A 72 0.53 -0.23 13.89
C THR A 72 -0.66 -1.00 13.32
N LEU A 73 -1.83 -0.70 13.85
CA LEU A 73 -3.12 -1.10 13.30
C LEU A 73 -3.89 0.14 12.90
N GLY A 74 -4.37 0.21 11.67
CA GLY A 74 -4.99 1.41 11.19
C GLY A 74 -5.71 1.28 9.86
N LEU A 75 -5.77 2.38 9.13
CA LEU A 75 -6.37 2.48 7.82
C LEU A 75 -5.39 3.11 6.84
N ALA A 76 -5.52 2.74 5.59
CA ALA A 76 -4.81 3.36 4.47
C ALA A 76 -5.73 3.53 3.28
N GLY A 77 -5.47 4.58 2.48
CA GLY A 77 -6.14 4.80 1.23
C GLY A 77 -5.20 5.42 0.22
N SER A 78 -5.33 5.02 -1.05
CA SER A 78 -4.50 5.49 -2.15
C SER A 78 -5.35 5.73 -3.39
N GLY A 79 -5.10 6.85 -4.06
CA GLY A 79 -5.60 7.14 -5.39
C GLY A 79 -4.49 7.03 -6.42
N PHE A 80 -4.81 6.63 -7.64
CA PHE A 80 -3.88 6.53 -8.74
C PHE A 80 -4.48 7.04 -10.04
N THR A 81 -3.60 7.53 -10.90
CA THR A 81 -3.93 7.89 -12.28
C THR A 81 -2.85 7.40 -13.22
N SER A 82 -3.26 6.89 -14.37
CA SER A 82 -2.39 6.47 -15.47
C SER A 82 -2.89 7.10 -16.76
N ASP A 83 -1.97 7.71 -17.51
CA ASP A 83 -2.29 8.37 -18.77
C ASP A 83 -2.31 7.36 -19.92
N LEU A 84 -3.47 7.16 -20.53
CA LEU A 84 -3.71 6.24 -21.65
C LEU A 84 -3.86 6.93 -23.02
N ARG A 85 -3.56 8.24 -23.12
CA ARG A 85 -3.75 9.03 -24.35
C ARG A 85 -3.17 8.43 -25.62
N PHE A 86 -2.18 7.57 -25.49
CA PHE A 86 -1.50 6.91 -26.62
C PHE A 86 -1.86 5.43 -26.75
N ASP A 87 -2.93 4.96 -26.12
CA ASP A 87 -3.34 3.58 -26.21
C ASP A 87 -4.29 3.37 -27.40
N ASN A 88 -4.00 2.33 -28.21
CA ASN A 88 -4.84 1.91 -29.32
C ASN A 88 -6.22 1.36 -28.88
N LYS A 89 -6.44 1.22 -27.58
CA LYS A 89 -7.72 0.75 -27.04
C LYS A 89 -8.87 1.72 -27.31
N PHE A 90 -8.57 3.03 -27.35
CA PHE A 90 -9.55 4.10 -27.57
C PHE A 90 -9.03 5.11 -28.61
N PRO A 91 -8.99 4.75 -29.90
CA PRO A 91 -8.41 5.59 -30.95
C PRO A 91 -9.08 6.96 -31.02
N GLY A 92 -8.26 8.02 -30.94
CA GLY A 92 -8.74 9.40 -31.07
C GLY A 92 -9.40 9.99 -29.83
N GLN A 93 -9.29 9.33 -28.68
CA GLN A 93 -9.86 9.82 -27.41
C GLN A 93 -8.81 9.94 -26.32
N ASN A 94 -8.89 11.00 -25.51
CA ASN A 94 -8.06 11.21 -24.32
C ASN A 94 -8.69 10.46 -23.13
N VAL A 95 -8.35 9.19 -22.95
CA VAL A 95 -8.89 8.38 -21.86
C VAL A 95 -7.80 8.12 -20.82
N ASN A 96 -8.11 8.38 -19.56
CA ASN A 96 -7.25 8.10 -18.42
C ASN A 96 -7.86 6.96 -17.60
N LEU A 97 -7.01 6.07 -17.10
CA LEU A 97 -7.41 5.11 -16.09
C LEU A 97 -7.18 5.74 -14.71
N VAL A 98 -8.26 5.93 -14.00
CA VAL A 98 -8.24 6.50 -12.65
C VAL A 98 -8.85 5.51 -11.67
N GLY A 99 -8.37 5.51 -10.45
CA GLY A 99 -8.93 4.65 -9.43
C GLY A 99 -8.39 4.96 -8.06
N GLY A 100 -8.93 4.24 -7.10
CA GLY A 100 -8.48 4.33 -5.73
C GLY A 100 -8.90 3.09 -4.94
N TYR A 101 -8.20 2.86 -3.85
CA TYR A 101 -8.50 1.77 -2.94
C TYR A 101 -8.18 2.19 -1.51
N GLY A 102 -8.76 1.47 -0.57
CA GLY A 102 -8.49 1.68 0.84
C GLY A 102 -8.84 0.43 1.65
N GLY A 103 -8.31 0.38 2.85
CA GLY A 103 -8.52 -0.78 3.70
C GLY A 103 -7.81 -0.71 5.04
N LEU A 104 -7.76 -1.86 5.68
CA LEU A 104 -7.04 -2.06 6.93
C LEU A 104 -5.54 -2.03 6.68
N LEU A 105 -4.82 -1.30 7.54
CA LEU A 105 -3.36 -1.26 7.60
C LEU A 105 -2.89 -2.08 8.79
N ILE A 106 -1.97 -3.01 8.53
CA ILE A 106 -1.21 -3.75 9.53
C ILE A 106 0.27 -3.49 9.24
N GLU A 107 0.98 -2.83 10.16
CA GLU A 107 2.36 -2.41 9.93
C GLU A 107 3.27 -2.83 11.10
N PRO A 108 3.88 -4.02 11.05
CA PRO A 108 4.93 -4.43 11.98
C PRO A 108 6.19 -3.58 11.82
N VAL A 109 6.83 -3.26 12.95
CA VAL A 109 8.07 -2.47 13.03
C VAL A 109 9.17 -3.34 13.62
N VAL A 110 10.31 -3.41 12.92
CA VAL A 110 11.50 -4.13 13.36
C VAL A 110 12.55 -3.12 13.80
N MET A 111 13.15 -3.33 14.98
CA MET A 111 14.09 -2.41 15.64
C MET A 111 13.53 -1.00 15.88
N PRO A 112 12.37 -0.84 16.53
CA PRO A 112 11.64 0.43 16.61
C PRO A 112 12.42 1.57 17.30
N PHE A 113 13.40 1.23 18.14
CA PHE A 113 14.23 2.21 18.87
C PHE A 113 15.48 2.65 18.11
N ALA A 114 15.76 2.05 16.96
CA ALA A 114 16.88 2.48 16.11
C ALA A 114 16.51 3.77 15.36
N PRO A 115 17.47 4.69 15.13
CA PRO A 115 17.24 5.90 14.32
C PRO A 115 16.76 5.59 12.91
N VAL A 116 17.19 4.46 12.37
CA VAL A 116 16.76 3.89 11.09
C VAL A 116 16.30 2.46 11.35
N HIS A 117 15.10 2.14 10.93
CA HIS A 117 14.49 0.83 11.17
C HIS A 117 13.62 0.39 9.98
N LEU A 118 13.12 -0.82 10.03
CA LEU A 118 12.32 -1.41 8.96
C LEU A 118 10.86 -1.53 9.40
N THR A 119 9.95 -1.22 8.47
CA THR A 119 8.53 -1.47 8.63
C THR A 119 7.99 -2.31 7.47
N PHE A 120 6.97 -3.09 7.74
CA PHE A 120 6.35 -3.99 6.76
C PHE A 120 4.85 -3.71 6.66
N PRO A 121 4.44 -2.59 6.02
CA PRO A 121 3.03 -2.28 5.86
C PRO A 121 2.34 -3.32 4.98
N VAL A 122 1.16 -3.76 5.40
CA VAL A 122 0.26 -4.60 4.62
C VAL A 122 -1.10 -3.93 4.58
N ILE A 123 -1.61 -3.64 3.39
CA ILE A 123 -2.96 -3.10 3.19
C ILE A 123 -3.86 -4.22 2.67
N ILE A 124 -5.00 -4.40 3.32
CA ILE A 124 -6.03 -5.37 2.94
C ILE A 124 -7.35 -4.61 2.80
N GLY A 125 -7.92 -4.58 1.60
CA GLY A 125 -9.10 -3.79 1.37
C GLY A 125 -9.76 -3.96 0.01
N ALA A 126 -10.40 -2.89 -0.45
CA ALA A 126 -11.10 -2.87 -1.72
C ALA A 126 -10.97 -1.49 -2.38
N GLY A 127 -11.26 -1.43 -3.66
CA GLY A 127 -11.20 -0.21 -4.44
C GLY A 127 -12.07 -0.26 -5.68
N GLY A 128 -12.04 0.84 -6.43
CA GLY A 128 -12.67 0.97 -7.71
C GLY A 128 -11.73 1.60 -8.73
N VAL A 129 -11.95 1.27 -9.99
CA VAL A 129 -11.21 1.80 -11.13
C VAL A 129 -12.17 2.13 -12.26
N ALA A 130 -11.89 3.19 -13.01
CA ALA A 130 -12.70 3.62 -14.12
C ALA A 130 -11.85 4.18 -15.26
N TYR A 131 -12.33 3.98 -16.50
CA TYR A 131 -11.89 4.74 -17.66
C TYR A 131 -12.70 6.02 -17.77
N VAL A 132 -11.99 7.16 -17.69
CA VAL A 132 -12.60 8.48 -17.70
C VAL A 132 -12.02 9.29 -18.86
N ASN A 133 -12.89 9.85 -19.67
CA ASN A 133 -12.49 10.85 -20.64
C ASN A 133 -12.44 12.20 -19.92
N TYR A 134 -11.23 12.73 -19.72
CA TYR A 134 -11.01 13.97 -19.01
C TYR A 134 -10.01 14.85 -19.76
N ASP A 135 -10.47 15.99 -20.23
CA ASP A 135 -9.62 16.99 -20.87
C ASP A 135 -9.36 18.15 -19.89
N TRP A 136 -8.27 18.09 -19.15
CA TRP A 136 -7.89 19.09 -18.15
C TRP A 136 -7.71 20.50 -18.75
N TRP A 137 -7.44 20.59 -20.05
CA TRP A 137 -7.11 21.83 -20.71
C TRP A 137 -8.32 22.51 -21.36
N ASN A 138 -9.42 21.79 -21.58
CA ASN A 138 -10.67 22.30 -22.11
C ASN A 138 -11.73 22.36 -20.99
N TYR A 139 -11.60 23.30 -20.09
CA TYR A 139 -12.63 23.63 -19.13
C TYR A 139 -13.76 24.41 -19.84
N ASP A 140 -14.48 23.75 -20.70
CA ASP A 140 -15.79 24.23 -21.18
C ASP A 140 -16.84 23.64 -20.23
N SER A 141 -17.63 24.52 -19.60
CA SER A 141 -18.63 24.19 -18.60
C SER A 141 -19.77 23.27 -19.08
N GLN A 142 -19.64 22.71 -20.27
CA GLN A 142 -20.59 21.82 -20.93
C GLN A 142 -20.07 20.37 -21.05
N TYR A 143 -18.85 20.08 -20.58
CA TYR A 143 -18.26 18.73 -20.65
C TYR A 143 -18.52 17.97 -19.36
N ASP A 144 -19.51 17.08 -19.42
CA ASP A 144 -19.74 16.08 -18.37
C ASP A 144 -18.69 14.96 -18.50
N PRO A 145 -17.87 14.67 -17.48
CA PRO A 145 -16.89 13.60 -17.56
C PRO A 145 -17.61 12.26 -17.76
N SER A 146 -17.47 11.67 -18.95
CA SER A 146 -18.11 10.41 -19.24
C SER A 146 -17.25 9.25 -18.72
N VAL A 147 -17.82 8.45 -17.84
CA VAL A 147 -17.27 7.17 -17.41
C VAL A 147 -17.61 6.13 -18.48
N TRP A 148 -16.59 5.53 -19.11
CA TRP A 148 -16.76 4.55 -20.18
C TRP A 148 -16.96 3.16 -19.66
N ASP A 149 -16.22 2.80 -18.61
CA ASP A 149 -16.29 1.49 -17.96
C ASP A 149 -15.70 1.60 -16.57
N SER A 150 -16.20 0.79 -15.64
CA SER A 150 -15.72 0.80 -14.25
C SER A 150 -15.90 -0.56 -13.60
N ASP A 151 -15.01 -0.87 -12.66
CA ASP A 151 -15.09 -2.10 -11.90
C ASP A 151 -14.57 -1.91 -10.48
N ALA A 152 -14.99 -2.80 -9.58
CA ALA A 152 -14.53 -2.87 -8.20
C ALA A 152 -13.58 -4.05 -8.02
N PHE A 153 -12.61 -3.90 -7.10
CA PHE A 153 -11.62 -4.94 -6.85
C PHE A 153 -11.25 -5.03 -5.36
N PHE A 154 -10.84 -6.22 -4.96
CA PHE A 154 -10.15 -6.43 -3.69
C PHE A 154 -8.66 -6.20 -3.87
N VAL A 155 -8.00 -5.68 -2.83
CA VAL A 155 -6.56 -5.40 -2.83
C VAL A 155 -5.88 -6.03 -1.62
N LEU A 156 -4.71 -6.62 -1.89
CA LEU A 156 -3.71 -7.00 -0.91
C LEU A 156 -2.38 -6.37 -1.35
N GLU A 157 -1.85 -5.46 -0.53
CA GLU A 157 -0.62 -4.74 -0.86
C GLU A 157 0.39 -4.86 0.29
N PRO A 158 1.24 -5.89 0.29
CA PRO A 158 2.41 -5.96 1.15
C PRO A 158 3.51 -5.01 0.66
N GLY A 159 4.22 -4.39 1.62
CA GLY A 159 5.34 -3.51 1.36
C GLY A 159 6.49 -3.70 2.35
N VAL A 160 7.59 -3.05 2.05
CA VAL A 160 8.73 -2.89 2.93
C VAL A 160 9.20 -1.44 2.85
N GLU A 161 9.40 -0.82 4.01
CA GLU A 161 9.87 0.55 4.12
C GLU A 161 11.09 0.62 5.05
N ILE A 162 12.06 1.43 4.68
CA ILE A 162 13.12 1.92 5.55
C ILE A 162 12.59 3.21 6.15
N GLU A 163 12.46 3.25 7.46
CA GLU A 163 11.92 4.39 8.19
C GLU A 163 13.03 5.09 8.97
N ILE A 164 13.08 6.42 8.87
CA ILE A 164 14.09 7.28 9.47
C ILE A 164 13.40 8.23 10.44
N ASN A 165 13.81 8.21 11.71
CA ASN A 165 13.35 9.14 12.73
C ASN A 165 13.99 10.52 12.49
N MET A 166 13.27 11.44 11.84
CA MET A 166 13.75 12.81 11.57
C MET A 166 13.73 13.67 12.84
N VAL A 167 12.61 13.65 13.51
CA VAL A 167 12.40 14.29 14.82
C VAL A 167 11.38 13.45 15.61
N ARG A 168 11.13 13.79 16.89
CA ARG A 168 10.26 13.00 17.78
C ARG A 168 8.84 12.77 17.24
N PHE A 169 8.32 13.69 16.45
CA PHE A 169 6.95 13.65 15.93
C PHE A 169 6.87 13.41 14.42
N MET A 170 8.02 13.25 13.72
CA MET A 170 8.05 13.10 12.27
C MET A 170 9.05 12.04 11.84
N ARG A 171 8.61 11.15 10.98
CA ARG A 171 9.41 10.11 10.34
C ARG A 171 9.29 10.19 8.83
N LEU A 172 10.38 9.89 8.13
CA LEU A 172 10.43 9.68 6.70
C LEU A 172 10.55 8.19 6.44
N ALA A 173 9.65 7.62 5.66
CA ALA A 173 9.75 6.25 5.19
C ALA A 173 9.96 6.23 3.68
N ILE A 174 10.86 5.38 3.20
CA ILE A 174 11.13 5.13 1.79
C ILE A 174 11.04 3.64 1.56
N GLY A 175 10.27 3.22 0.56
CA GLY A 175 10.06 1.81 0.37
C GLY A 175 9.44 1.41 -0.95
N ALA A 176 9.08 0.14 -1.02
CA ALA A 176 8.41 -0.46 -2.16
C ALA A 176 7.29 -1.39 -1.68
N SER A 177 6.27 -1.53 -2.50
CA SER A 177 5.16 -2.44 -2.29
C SER A 177 4.83 -3.21 -3.57
N TYR A 178 4.12 -4.31 -3.40
CA TYR A 178 3.52 -5.03 -4.51
C TYR A 178 2.01 -5.08 -4.32
N ARG A 179 1.29 -4.52 -5.27
CA ARG A 179 -0.17 -4.54 -5.27
C ARG A 179 -0.68 -5.77 -6.00
N TYR A 180 -1.38 -6.62 -5.26
CA TYR A 180 -2.15 -7.74 -5.78
C TYR A 180 -3.64 -7.39 -5.73
N THR A 181 -4.35 -7.57 -6.86
CA THR A 181 -5.79 -7.30 -6.94
C THR A 181 -6.55 -8.53 -7.43
N SER A 182 -7.85 -8.60 -7.11
CA SER A 182 -8.76 -9.49 -7.82
C SER A 182 -8.76 -9.16 -9.31
N SER A 183 -9.24 -10.07 -10.13
CA SER A 183 -9.33 -9.85 -11.57
C SER A 183 -10.44 -8.86 -11.88
N LEU A 184 -10.13 -7.87 -12.74
CA LEU A 184 -11.12 -6.92 -13.25
C LEU A 184 -11.92 -7.52 -14.40
N VAL A 185 -13.17 -7.07 -14.52
CA VAL A 185 -14.09 -7.40 -15.62
C VAL A 185 -14.45 -6.11 -16.36
N MET A 186 -13.50 -5.62 -17.15
CA MET A 186 -13.65 -4.38 -17.94
C MET A 186 -13.39 -4.66 -19.41
N ASN A 187 -14.10 -3.95 -20.31
CA ASN A 187 -13.95 -4.12 -21.76
C ASN A 187 -12.53 -3.81 -22.22
N ASN A 188 -11.99 -4.63 -23.11
CA ASN A 188 -10.65 -4.51 -23.69
C ASN A 188 -9.50 -4.39 -22.66
N THR A 189 -9.70 -4.86 -21.43
CA THR A 189 -8.75 -4.71 -20.33
C THR A 189 -8.38 -6.08 -19.76
N LYS A 190 -7.09 -6.31 -19.55
CA LYS A 190 -6.64 -7.53 -18.88
C LYS A 190 -7.03 -7.46 -17.41
N GLY A 191 -7.57 -8.54 -16.85
CA GLY A 191 -8.02 -8.58 -15.46
C GLY A 191 -6.92 -8.31 -14.39
N ASN A 192 -5.65 -8.28 -14.78
CA ASN A 192 -4.52 -8.09 -13.87
C ASN A 192 -3.79 -6.75 -14.04
N VAL A 193 -4.35 -5.79 -14.74
CA VAL A 193 -3.69 -4.50 -15.09
C VAL A 193 -3.29 -3.65 -13.88
N LEU A 194 -3.97 -3.83 -12.74
CA LEU A 194 -3.65 -3.11 -11.51
C LEU A 194 -2.55 -3.77 -10.68
N ARG A 195 -2.14 -5.01 -11.01
CA ARG A 195 -1.10 -5.73 -10.27
C ARG A 195 0.27 -5.21 -10.66
N GLY A 196 1.09 -4.86 -9.68
CA GLY A 196 2.43 -4.36 -9.99
C GLY A 196 3.19 -3.87 -8.77
N PHE A 197 4.46 -3.59 -9.00
CA PHE A 197 5.32 -2.94 -8.02
C PHE A 197 5.10 -1.44 -8.03
N SER A 198 5.24 -0.86 -6.85
CA SER A 198 5.34 0.59 -6.65
C SER A 198 6.47 0.90 -5.70
N GLY A 199 7.12 2.04 -5.90
CA GLY A 199 8.15 2.56 -5.01
C GLY A 199 7.89 4.02 -4.70
N GLY A 200 8.20 4.45 -3.48
CA GLY A 200 7.90 5.80 -3.07
C GLY A 200 8.36 6.15 -1.68
N PHE A 201 7.77 7.21 -1.14
CA PHE A 201 8.05 7.66 0.20
C PHE A 201 6.78 8.08 0.94
N SER A 202 6.87 8.09 2.26
CA SER A 202 5.80 8.53 3.16
C SER A 202 6.36 9.50 4.20
N LEU A 203 5.61 10.54 4.48
CA LEU A 203 5.87 11.45 5.60
C LEU A 203 4.87 11.14 6.71
N LYS A 204 5.36 10.62 7.83
CA LYS A 204 4.56 10.21 9.00
C LYS A 204 4.68 11.27 10.09
N PHE A 205 3.55 11.66 10.67
CA PHE A 205 3.47 12.63 11.77
C PHE A 205 2.64 12.04 12.91
N GLY A 206 3.20 12.04 14.12
CA GLY A 206 2.49 11.50 15.28
C GLY A 206 3.34 11.25 16.51
N LYS A 207 2.78 10.47 17.41
CA LYS A 207 3.46 9.83 18.55
C LYS A 207 3.74 8.38 18.18
N PHE A 208 5.00 8.01 18.19
CA PHE A 208 5.44 6.68 17.75
C PHE A 208 5.93 5.84 18.92
#